data_1470eff55ced2113235a46f4a6498c50
#
_entry.id   1470eff55ced2113235a46f4a6498c50
#
_cell.length_a   1.000
_cell.length_b   1.000
_cell.length_c   1.000
_cell.angle_alpha   90.00
_cell.angle_beta   90.00
_cell.angle_gamma   90.00
#
_symmetry.space_group_name_H-M   'P 1'
#
loop_
_entity.id
_entity.type
_entity.pdbx_description
1 polymer ?
#
loop_
_entity_poly.entity_id
_entity_poly.type
_entity_poly.pdbx_seq_one_letter_code
_entity_poly.pdbx_strand_id
1 'polypeptide(L)' 'MRKYITEKIKVESDAIDYMVYDYDMNTLTVKFNYGKEYMYFKVPSDTFISMKYSKSIGKFFNKEIKKEYNFA' A
#
# COMPACT_ATOMS: atom_id res chain seq x y z
N MET A 1 12.55 14.34 19.57
CA MET A 1 11.40 13.46 19.48
C MET A 1 11.21 12.96 18.06
N ARG A 2 11.07 11.68 17.92
CA ARG A 2 10.87 11.09 16.62
C ARG A 2 9.42 11.14 16.20
N LYS A 3 9.20 11.44 14.95
CA LYS A 3 7.86 11.55 14.41
C LYS A 3 7.70 10.56 13.25
N TYR A 4 6.71 9.68 13.34
CA TYR A 4 6.42 8.76 12.27
C TYR A 4 5.53 9.44 11.24
N ILE A 5 5.87 9.26 9.98
CA ILE A 5 5.10 9.84 8.89
C ILE A 5 4.40 8.69 8.18
N THR A 6 3.09 8.63 8.33
CA THR A 6 2.28 7.64 7.65
C THR A 6 1.19 8.34 6.87
N GLU A 7 0.73 7.68 5.83
CA GLU A 7 -0.35 8.20 5.00
C GLU A 7 -1.37 7.09 4.79
N LYS A 8 -2.62 7.35 5.18
CA LYS A 8 -3.71 6.40 4.99
C LYS A 8 -4.60 6.90 3.87
N ILE A 9 -4.87 6.04 2.91
CA ILE A 9 -5.69 6.37 1.75
C ILE A 9 -6.83 5.39 1.63
N LYS A 10 -8.05 5.91 1.66
CA LYS A 10 -9.24 5.15 1.39
C LYS A 10 -9.30 4.88 -0.10
N VAL A 11 -9.57 3.64 -0.48
CA VAL A 11 -9.57 3.23 -1.89
C VAL A 11 -10.97 2.86 -2.32
N GLU A 12 -11.42 3.47 -3.40
CA GLU A 12 -12.71 3.12 -4.01
C GLU A 12 -12.47 2.01 -5.03
N SER A 13 -12.47 0.77 -4.53
CA SER A 13 -12.12 -0.40 -5.32
C SER A 13 -12.98 -1.58 -4.89
N ASP A 14 -13.16 -2.53 -5.81
CA ASP A 14 -13.87 -3.78 -5.50
C ASP A 14 -13.05 -4.70 -4.62
N ALA A 15 -11.76 -4.49 -4.55
CA ALA A 15 -10.87 -5.41 -3.83
C ALA A 15 -10.23 -4.78 -2.60
N ILE A 16 -9.84 -3.52 -2.68
CA ILE A 16 -9.05 -2.84 -1.63
C ILE A 16 -9.90 -1.81 -0.91
N ASP A 17 -9.90 -1.88 0.42
CA ASP A 17 -10.60 -0.94 1.27
C ASP A 17 -9.77 0.31 1.52
N TYR A 18 -8.54 0.12 2.02
CA TYR A 18 -7.62 1.22 2.25
C TYR A 18 -6.19 0.72 2.19
N MET A 19 -5.26 1.66 2.13
CA MET A 19 -3.84 1.36 2.26
C MET A 19 -3.19 2.39 3.17
N VAL A 20 -2.13 1.97 3.86
CA VAL A 20 -1.37 2.83 4.74
C VAL A 20 0.10 2.68 4.39
N TYR A 21 0.76 3.79 4.12
CA TYR A 21 2.19 3.77 3.83
C TYR A 21 2.96 4.45 4.96
N ASP A 22 4.01 3.78 5.43
CA ASP A 22 4.92 4.32 6.44
C ASP A 22 6.20 4.77 5.75
N TYR A 23 6.39 6.09 5.69
CA TYR A 23 7.55 6.68 5.01
C TYR A 23 8.85 6.45 5.77
N ASP A 24 8.74 6.16 7.05
CA ASP A 24 9.91 5.92 7.90
C ASP A 24 10.43 4.49 7.73
N MET A 25 9.50 3.54 7.67
CA MET A 25 9.84 2.12 7.60
C MET A 25 9.78 1.56 6.17
N ASN A 26 9.26 2.33 5.23
CA ASN A 26 9.05 1.89 3.85
C ASN A 26 8.16 0.65 3.78
N THR A 27 7.10 0.65 4.56
CA THR A 27 6.13 -0.43 4.55
C THR A 27 4.81 0.04 3.98
N LEU A 28 4.16 -0.83 3.23
CA LEU A 28 2.84 -0.57 2.67
C LEU A 28 1.87 -1.61 3.20
N THR A 29 0.88 -1.16 3.96
CA THR A 29 -0.17 -2.02 4.46
C THR A 29 -1.39 -1.87 3.56
N VAL A 30 -1.93 -3.01 3.11
CA VAL A 30 -3.11 -3.03 2.24
C VAL A 30 -4.21 -3.81 2.94
N LYS A 31 -5.34 -3.16 3.15
CA LYS A 31 -6.53 -3.79 3.73
C LYS A 31 -7.50 -4.13 2.61
N PHE A 32 -7.86 -5.39 2.52
CA PHE A 32 -8.78 -5.86 1.48
C PHE A 32 -10.21 -5.86 1.98
N ASN A 33 -11.16 -5.73 1.06
CA ASN A 33 -12.58 -5.65 1.41
C ASN A 33 -13.10 -6.89 2.12
N TYR A 34 -12.45 -8.05 1.88
CA TYR A 34 -12.87 -9.28 2.55
C TYR A 34 -12.28 -9.44 3.97
N GLY A 35 -11.59 -8.43 4.46
CA GLY A 35 -11.14 -8.39 5.84
C GLY A 35 -9.69 -8.68 6.11
N LYS A 36 -8.94 -9.19 5.14
CA LYS A 36 -7.51 -9.46 5.32
C LYS A 36 -6.70 -8.19 5.18
N GLU A 37 -5.60 -8.13 5.93
CA GLU A 37 -4.67 -7.01 5.90
C GLU A 37 -3.26 -7.56 5.79
N TYR A 38 -2.48 -7.05 4.84
CA TYR A 38 -1.11 -7.48 4.64
C TYR A 38 -0.19 -6.28 4.63
N MET A 39 0.98 -6.42 5.27
CA MET A 39 2.01 -5.40 5.26
C MET A 39 3.15 -5.85 4.34
N TYR A 40 3.45 -5.03 3.34
CA TYR A 40 4.53 -5.30 2.39
C TYR A 40 5.76 -4.51 2.79
N PHE A 41 6.93 -5.17 2.74
CA PHE A 41 8.18 -4.62 3.24
C PHE A 41 9.05 -4.07 2.12
N LYS A 42 9.86 -3.07 2.45
CA LYS A 42 10.84 -2.49 1.52
C LYS A 42 10.20 -1.96 0.24
N VAL A 43 9.05 -1.34 0.38
CA VAL A 43 8.36 -0.70 -0.74
C VAL A 43 8.85 0.75 -0.82
N PRO A 44 9.52 1.13 -1.92
CA PRO A 44 9.99 2.51 -2.04
C PRO A 44 8.83 3.51 -2.06
N SER A 45 9.07 4.69 -1.52
CA SER A 45 8.03 5.73 -1.52
C SER A 45 7.58 6.09 -2.92
N ASP A 46 8.50 6.07 -3.90
CA ASP A 46 8.14 6.34 -5.29
C ASP A 46 7.10 5.36 -5.81
N THR A 47 7.23 4.10 -5.42
CA THR A 47 6.27 3.06 -5.82
C THR A 47 4.91 3.32 -5.20
N PHE A 48 4.88 3.69 -3.92
CA PHE A 48 3.63 4.05 -3.26
C PHE A 48 2.98 5.26 -3.93
N ILE A 49 3.76 6.29 -4.23
CA ILE A 49 3.24 7.50 -4.86
C ILE A 49 2.66 7.18 -6.25
N SER A 50 3.35 6.35 -7.03
CA SER A 50 2.84 5.92 -8.32
C SER A 50 1.53 5.17 -8.19
N MET A 51 1.43 4.29 -7.17
CA MET A 51 0.21 3.55 -6.89
C MET A 51 -0.93 4.49 -6.51
N LYS A 52 -0.64 5.45 -5.63
CA LYS A 52 -1.62 6.41 -5.13
C LYS A 52 -2.27 7.20 -6.27
N TYR A 53 -1.49 7.56 -7.29
CA TYR A 53 -1.99 8.36 -8.41
C TYR A 53 -2.34 7.53 -9.64
N SER A 54 -2.30 6.21 -9.55
CA SER A 54 -2.66 5.37 -10.67
C SER A 54 -4.16 5.42 -10.94
N LYS A 55 -4.55 5.12 -12.17
CA LYS A 55 -5.96 5.07 -12.54
C LYS A 55 -6.71 3.95 -11.86
N SER A 56 -6.00 2.87 -11.52
CA SER A 56 -6.58 1.73 -10.83
C SER A 56 -5.57 1.23 -9.81
N ILE A 57 -5.82 1.52 -8.55
CA ILE A 57 -4.94 1.10 -7.47
C ILE A 57 -4.91 -0.41 -7.36
N GLY A 58 -6.06 -1.08 -7.57
CA GLY A 58 -6.12 -2.53 -7.53
C GLY A 58 -5.27 -3.18 -8.61
N LYS A 59 -5.33 -2.67 -9.84
CA LYS A 59 -4.50 -3.20 -10.92
C LYS A 59 -3.02 -2.94 -10.69
N PHE A 60 -2.69 -1.75 -10.19
CA PHE A 60 -1.31 -1.42 -9.84
C PHE A 60 -0.80 -2.39 -8.79
N PHE A 61 -1.58 -2.63 -7.74
CA PHE A 61 -1.21 -3.55 -6.69
C PHE A 61 -0.91 -4.94 -7.25
N ASN A 62 -1.81 -5.47 -8.07
CA ASN A 62 -1.64 -6.81 -8.63
C ASN A 62 -0.41 -6.92 -9.52
N LYS A 63 -0.10 -5.87 -10.25
CA LYS A 63 0.99 -5.88 -11.22
C LYS A 63 2.34 -5.57 -10.57
N GLU A 64 2.38 -4.56 -9.68
CA GLU A 64 3.64 -4.01 -9.20
C GLU A 64 4.01 -4.39 -7.77
N ILE A 65 3.03 -4.79 -6.95
CA ILE A 65 3.28 -5.02 -5.52
C ILE A 65 3.20 -6.50 -5.15
N LYS A 66 2.14 -7.14 -5.55
CA LYS A 66 1.76 -8.46 -5.05
C LYS A 66 2.85 -9.51 -5.15
N LYS A 67 3.59 -9.52 -6.26
CA LYS A 67 4.63 -10.52 -6.51
C LYS A 67 6.03 -9.99 -6.30
N GLU A 68 6.18 -8.69 -6.10
CA GLU A 68 7.50 -8.05 -6.05
C GLU A 68 8.04 -7.87 -4.64
N TYR A 69 7.16 -7.88 -3.63
CA TYR A 69 7.57 -7.58 -2.26
C TYR A 69 7.13 -8.67 -1.31
N ASN A 70 7.95 -8.88 -0.26
CA ASN A 70 7.61 -9.78 0.83
C ASN A 70 6.55 -9.14 1.71
N PHE A 71 5.73 -9.97 2.34
CA PHE A 71 4.66 -9.47 3.20
C PHE A 71 4.46 -10.36 4.43
N ALA A 72 3.76 -9.77 5.38
CA ALA A 72 3.35 -10.50 6.57
C ALA A 72 1.86 -10.28 6.84
#